data_e0181c173021fadd63ff91e51360e63b
#
_entry.id   e0181c173021fadd63ff91e51360e63b
#
_cell.length_a   1.000
_cell.length_b   1.000
_cell.length_c   1.000
_cell.angle_alpha   90.00
_cell.angle_beta   90.00
_cell.angle_gamma   90.00
#
_symmetry.space_group_name_H-M   'P 1'
#
loop_
_entity.id
_entity.type
_entity.pdbx_description
1 polymer ?
#
loop_
_entity_poly.entity_id
_entity_poly.type
_entity_poly.pdbx_seq_one_letter_code
_entity_poly.pdbx_strand_id
1 'polypeptide(L)'
;GWYLIESFFENAMKFIVLGIGIIFIIAAFKQKERLMIYLAIGSAFSIIFSGISLAIILLKVPTTSLFNAALFYHEIGLLFAMGFFLLGLTYKNRSELIGRIKEQEALKLDVEKKDFENQIAIIKAQQEERNRISADMHDDLGAGMTTIRLYSELAKSRIKDQPIPEIEK
;
A
#
# COMPACT_ATOMS: atom_id res chain seq x y z
N GLY A 1 -34.00 -25.02 -44.57
CA GLY A 1 -33.23 -25.87 -43.62
C GLY A 1 -32.31 -25.09 -42.68
N TRP A 2 -31.56 -24.08 -43.18
CA TRP A 2 -30.55 -23.33 -42.40
C TRP A 2 -31.18 -22.50 -41.28
N TYR A 3 -32.28 -21.82 -41.53
CA TYR A 3 -32.96 -20.99 -40.54
C TYR A 3 -33.41 -21.73 -39.27
N LEU A 4 -33.86 -22.98 -39.41
CA LEU A 4 -34.24 -23.78 -38.26
C LEU A 4 -33.03 -24.19 -37.39
N ILE A 5 -31.92 -24.45 -38.04
CA ILE A 5 -30.66 -24.81 -37.35
C ILE A 5 -30.13 -23.58 -36.60
N GLU A 6 -30.07 -22.41 -37.22
CA GLU A 6 -29.66 -21.17 -36.63
C GLU A 6 -30.52 -20.79 -35.43
N SER A 7 -31.84 -20.82 -35.57
CA SER A 7 -32.76 -20.57 -34.46
C SER A 7 -32.59 -21.55 -33.30
N PHE A 8 -32.33 -22.83 -33.60
CA PHE A 8 -32.09 -23.84 -32.58
C PHE A 8 -30.80 -23.52 -31.79
N PHE A 9 -29.70 -23.21 -32.48
CA PHE A 9 -28.43 -22.87 -31.84
C PHE A 9 -28.57 -21.57 -31.01
N GLU A 10 -29.22 -20.54 -31.50
CA GLU A 10 -29.46 -19.30 -30.78
C GLU A 10 -30.24 -19.54 -29.48
N ASN A 11 -31.32 -20.30 -29.54
CA ASN A 11 -32.11 -20.65 -28.36
C ASN A 11 -31.34 -21.52 -27.37
N ALA A 12 -30.58 -22.51 -27.85
CA ALA A 12 -29.73 -23.34 -27.00
C ALA A 12 -28.69 -22.54 -26.27
N MET A 13 -28.03 -21.58 -26.94
CA MET A 13 -27.07 -20.66 -26.31
C MET A 13 -27.71 -19.78 -25.22
N LYS A 14 -28.94 -19.28 -25.44
CA LYS A 14 -29.70 -18.50 -24.43
C LYS A 14 -29.97 -19.32 -23.17
N PHE A 15 -30.35 -20.59 -23.31
CA PHE A 15 -30.54 -21.49 -22.17
C PHE A 15 -29.25 -21.77 -21.39
N ILE A 16 -28.14 -21.96 -22.10
CA ILE A 16 -26.81 -22.15 -21.48
C ILE A 16 -26.40 -20.91 -20.68
N VAL A 17 -26.51 -19.72 -21.27
CA VAL A 17 -26.18 -18.44 -20.62
C VAL A 17 -27.06 -18.23 -19.39
N LEU A 18 -28.35 -18.53 -19.47
CA LEU A 18 -29.29 -18.42 -18.36
C LEU A 18 -28.91 -19.39 -17.21
N GLY A 19 -28.56 -20.64 -17.52
CA GLY A 19 -28.11 -21.61 -16.53
C GLY A 19 -26.82 -21.20 -15.83
N ILE A 20 -25.82 -20.78 -16.60
CA ILE A 20 -24.54 -20.30 -16.08
C ILE A 20 -24.75 -19.05 -15.21
N GLY A 21 -25.61 -18.12 -15.64
CA GLY A 21 -25.92 -16.90 -14.89
C GLY A 21 -26.55 -17.19 -13.53
N ILE A 22 -27.48 -18.15 -13.44
CA ILE A 22 -28.10 -18.57 -12.17
C ILE A 22 -27.06 -19.17 -11.22
N ILE A 23 -26.22 -20.08 -11.72
CA ILE A 23 -25.15 -20.70 -10.93
C ILE A 23 -24.19 -19.61 -10.41
N PHE A 24 -23.85 -18.66 -11.28
CA PHE A 24 -22.96 -17.55 -10.92
C PHE A 24 -23.56 -16.64 -9.83
N ILE A 25 -24.85 -16.30 -9.91
CA ILE A 25 -25.53 -15.51 -8.88
C ILE A 25 -25.48 -16.22 -7.53
N ILE A 26 -25.77 -17.51 -7.48
CA ILE A 26 -25.74 -18.31 -6.25
C ILE A 26 -24.31 -18.33 -5.66
N ALA A 27 -23.30 -18.53 -6.51
CA ALA A 27 -21.90 -18.52 -6.10
C ALA A 27 -21.45 -17.15 -5.57
N ALA A 28 -21.88 -16.07 -6.21
CA ALA A 28 -21.54 -14.70 -5.84
C ALA A 28 -22.09 -14.31 -4.45
N PHE A 29 -23.31 -14.70 -4.12
CA PHE A 29 -23.89 -14.48 -2.80
C PHE A 29 -23.12 -15.21 -1.69
N LYS A 30 -22.45 -16.31 -2.01
CA LYS A 30 -21.66 -17.07 -1.05
C LYS A 30 -20.31 -16.41 -0.73
N GLN A 31 -19.73 -15.65 -1.66
CA GLN A 31 -18.36 -15.12 -1.54
C GLN A 31 -18.23 -13.74 -0.89
N LYS A 32 -19.29 -13.02 -0.57
CA LYS A 32 -19.32 -11.69 0.11
C LYS A 32 -18.35 -10.61 -0.46
N GLU A 33 -17.65 -10.86 -1.55
CA GLU A 33 -16.79 -9.88 -2.18
C GLU A 33 -17.61 -8.87 -2.98
N ARG A 34 -17.31 -7.57 -2.84
CA ARG A 34 -18.06 -6.50 -3.52
C ARG A 34 -18.02 -6.64 -5.05
N LEU A 35 -16.89 -7.08 -5.62
CA LEU A 35 -16.80 -7.35 -7.05
C LEU A 35 -17.84 -8.39 -7.49
N MET A 36 -17.97 -9.48 -6.74
CA MET A 36 -18.92 -10.54 -7.01
C MET A 36 -20.37 -10.06 -6.94
N ILE A 37 -20.66 -9.11 -6.06
CA ILE A 37 -22.01 -8.51 -5.97
C ILE A 37 -22.35 -7.72 -7.24
N TYR A 38 -21.41 -6.90 -7.77
CA TYR A 38 -21.62 -6.17 -9.02
C TYR A 38 -21.84 -7.13 -10.20
N LEU A 39 -21.04 -8.19 -10.26
CA LEU A 39 -21.19 -9.24 -11.29
C LEU A 39 -22.54 -9.97 -11.18
N ALA A 40 -22.98 -10.27 -9.96
CA ALA A 40 -24.26 -10.91 -9.71
C ALA A 40 -25.44 -10.01 -10.16
N ILE A 41 -25.39 -8.72 -9.88
CA ILE A 41 -26.38 -7.76 -10.30
C ILE A 41 -26.42 -7.68 -11.83
N GLY A 42 -25.26 -7.55 -12.49
CA GLY A 42 -25.16 -7.56 -13.95
C GLY A 42 -25.73 -8.83 -14.59
N SER A 43 -25.41 -9.99 -14.01
CA SER A 43 -25.94 -11.27 -14.45
C SER A 43 -27.47 -11.39 -14.25
N ALA A 44 -27.99 -10.85 -13.14
CA ALA A 44 -29.43 -10.83 -12.89
C ALA A 44 -30.19 -10.01 -13.96
N PHE A 45 -29.68 -8.83 -14.32
CA PHE A 45 -30.22 -8.04 -15.41
C PHE A 45 -30.18 -8.81 -16.74
N SER A 46 -29.03 -9.41 -17.07
CA SER A 46 -28.88 -10.23 -18.29
C SER A 46 -29.89 -11.38 -18.34
N ILE A 47 -30.13 -12.06 -17.21
CA ILE A 47 -31.13 -13.16 -17.11
C ILE A 47 -32.54 -12.63 -17.34
N ILE A 48 -32.91 -11.50 -16.73
CA ILE A 48 -34.25 -10.90 -16.88
C ILE A 48 -34.51 -10.54 -18.34
N PHE A 49 -33.55 -9.82 -18.97
CA PHE A 49 -33.71 -9.42 -20.36
C PHE A 49 -33.66 -10.59 -21.35
N SER A 50 -32.84 -11.61 -21.07
CA SER A 50 -32.83 -12.86 -21.85
C SER A 50 -34.13 -13.64 -21.71
N GLY A 51 -34.74 -13.64 -20.52
CA GLY A 51 -36.06 -14.22 -20.28
C GLY A 51 -37.16 -13.53 -21.06
N ILE A 52 -37.16 -12.18 -21.13
CA ILE A 52 -38.06 -11.37 -21.95
C ILE A 52 -37.88 -11.71 -23.44
N SER A 53 -36.63 -11.77 -23.90
CA SER A 53 -36.29 -12.18 -25.26
C SER A 53 -36.87 -13.55 -25.62
N LEU A 54 -36.70 -14.52 -24.72
CA LEU A 54 -37.22 -15.87 -24.89
C LEU A 54 -38.75 -15.88 -24.91
N ALA A 55 -39.42 -15.11 -24.03
CA ALA A 55 -40.86 -15.00 -23.99
C ALA A 55 -41.45 -14.45 -25.30
N ILE A 56 -40.83 -13.42 -25.89
CA ILE A 56 -41.20 -12.84 -27.18
C ILE A 56 -41.16 -13.90 -28.29
N ILE A 57 -40.11 -14.75 -28.30
CA ILE A 57 -39.98 -15.85 -29.28
C ILE A 57 -41.06 -16.88 -29.08
N LEU A 58 -41.30 -17.34 -27.84
CA LEU A 58 -42.28 -18.41 -27.54
C LEU A 58 -43.73 -17.94 -27.82
N LEU A 59 -44.05 -16.70 -27.52
CA LEU A 59 -45.38 -16.11 -27.77
C LEU A 59 -45.60 -15.71 -29.25
N LYS A 60 -44.59 -15.92 -30.11
CA LYS A 60 -44.63 -15.54 -31.55
C LYS A 60 -45.11 -14.13 -31.79
N VAL A 61 -44.68 -13.19 -30.96
CA VAL A 61 -45.03 -11.78 -31.10
C VAL A 61 -44.53 -11.26 -32.46
N PRO A 62 -45.42 -10.62 -33.29
CA PRO A 62 -44.99 -10.14 -34.60
C PRO A 62 -43.95 -9.03 -34.47
N THR A 63 -42.81 -9.18 -35.15
CA THR A 63 -41.71 -8.20 -35.18
C THR A 63 -41.99 -7.01 -36.06
N THR A 64 -42.97 -6.19 -35.68
CA THR A 64 -43.37 -4.97 -36.41
C THR A 64 -42.53 -3.75 -36.02
N SER A 65 -41.79 -3.79 -34.93
CA SER A 65 -41.01 -2.69 -34.41
C SER A 65 -39.74 -3.23 -33.74
N LEU A 66 -38.71 -2.35 -33.61
CA LEU A 66 -37.46 -2.69 -32.87
C LEU A 66 -37.74 -3.19 -31.46
N PHE A 67 -38.75 -2.65 -30.80
CA PHE A 67 -39.13 -3.07 -29.42
C PHE A 67 -39.80 -4.45 -29.37
N ASN A 68 -40.23 -5.00 -30.48
CA ASN A 68 -40.75 -6.38 -30.54
C ASN A 68 -39.69 -7.38 -30.99
N ALA A 69 -38.46 -6.93 -31.26
CA ALA A 69 -37.36 -7.79 -31.65
C ALA A 69 -36.75 -8.47 -30.39
N ALA A 70 -36.78 -9.79 -30.33
CA ALA A 70 -36.22 -10.54 -29.22
C ALA A 70 -34.72 -10.28 -28.99
N LEU A 71 -33.96 -10.09 -30.08
CA LEU A 71 -32.54 -9.73 -30.06
C LEU A 71 -32.27 -8.43 -29.32
N PHE A 72 -33.13 -7.42 -29.49
CA PHE A 72 -32.98 -6.10 -28.85
C PHE A 72 -32.88 -6.22 -27.32
N TYR A 73 -33.74 -7.02 -26.70
CA TYR A 73 -33.71 -7.23 -25.24
C TYR A 73 -32.51 -7.99 -24.81
N HIS A 74 -32.06 -8.99 -25.57
CA HIS A 74 -30.87 -9.71 -25.25
C HIS A 74 -29.60 -8.83 -25.27
N GLU A 75 -29.47 -7.96 -26.29
CA GLU A 75 -28.36 -7.00 -26.39
C GLU A 75 -28.35 -6.00 -25.23
N ILE A 76 -29.53 -5.47 -24.85
CA ILE A 76 -29.65 -4.60 -23.67
C ILE A 76 -29.18 -5.32 -22.40
N GLY A 77 -29.59 -6.58 -22.21
CA GLY A 77 -29.14 -7.39 -21.07
C GLY A 77 -27.62 -7.52 -21.01
N LEU A 78 -26.97 -7.75 -22.15
CA LEU A 78 -25.51 -7.82 -22.25
C LEU A 78 -24.84 -6.48 -21.95
N LEU A 79 -25.39 -5.36 -22.43
CA LEU A 79 -24.87 -4.03 -22.13
C LEU A 79 -24.91 -3.71 -20.64
N PHE A 80 -26.00 -4.05 -19.96
CA PHE A 80 -26.10 -3.90 -18.51
C PHE A 80 -25.07 -4.79 -17.79
N ALA A 81 -24.93 -6.05 -18.18
CA ALA A 81 -23.95 -6.95 -17.59
C ALA A 81 -22.53 -6.40 -17.76
N MET A 82 -22.17 -5.90 -18.94
CA MET A 82 -20.87 -5.27 -19.21
C MET A 82 -20.67 -3.99 -18.38
N GLY A 83 -21.69 -3.15 -18.25
CA GLY A 83 -21.63 -1.94 -17.42
C GLY A 83 -21.36 -2.26 -15.96
N PHE A 84 -22.08 -3.20 -15.37
CA PHE A 84 -21.86 -3.63 -13.99
C PHE A 84 -20.51 -4.31 -13.79
N PHE A 85 -20.03 -5.08 -14.77
CA PHE A 85 -18.68 -5.64 -14.74
C PHE A 85 -17.60 -4.55 -14.68
N LEU A 86 -17.70 -3.52 -15.52
CA LEU A 86 -16.76 -2.39 -15.53
C LEU A 86 -16.80 -1.61 -14.21
N LEU A 87 -18.00 -1.40 -13.64
CA LEU A 87 -18.15 -0.78 -12.32
C LEU A 87 -17.49 -1.59 -11.23
N GLY A 88 -17.71 -2.91 -11.22
CA GLY A 88 -17.09 -3.83 -10.27
C GLY A 88 -15.57 -3.86 -10.38
N LEU A 89 -15.05 -3.90 -11.61
CA LEU A 89 -13.61 -3.89 -11.88
C LEU A 89 -12.97 -2.57 -11.44
N THR A 90 -13.62 -1.44 -11.75
CA THR A 90 -13.15 -0.12 -11.32
C THR A 90 -13.11 -0.01 -9.81
N TYR A 91 -14.13 -0.52 -9.11
CA TYR A 91 -14.17 -0.56 -7.66
C TYR A 91 -13.02 -1.39 -7.08
N LYS A 92 -12.78 -2.59 -7.63
CA LYS A 92 -11.70 -3.48 -7.20
C LYS A 92 -10.33 -2.81 -7.39
N ASN A 93 -10.06 -2.29 -8.59
CA ASN A 93 -8.79 -1.62 -8.90
C ASN A 93 -8.54 -0.42 -7.97
N ARG A 94 -9.57 0.38 -7.70
CA ARG A 94 -9.47 1.52 -6.78
C ARG A 94 -9.17 1.08 -5.35
N SER A 95 -9.81 0.01 -4.88
CA SER A 95 -9.58 -0.54 -3.55
C SER A 95 -8.16 -1.08 -3.38
N GLU A 96 -7.65 -1.80 -4.39
CA GLU A 96 -6.27 -2.30 -4.41
C GLU A 96 -5.24 -1.16 -4.46
N LEU A 97 -5.50 -0.13 -5.25
CA LEU A 97 -4.63 1.05 -5.33
C LEU A 97 -4.52 1.75 -3.97
N ILE A 98 -5.66 1.98 -3.31
CA ILE A 98 -5.68 2.59 -1.96
C ILE A 98 -4.92 1.71 -0.96
N GLY A 99 -5.06 0.38 -1.03
CA GLY A 99 -4.31 -0.56 -0.20
C GLY A 99 -2.79 -0.41 -0.39
N ARG A 100 -2.34 -0.39 -1.64
CA ARG A 100 -0.90 -0.21 -1.98
C ARG A 100 -0.34 1.13 -1.53
N ILE A 101 -1.12 2.22 -1.68
CA ILE A 101 -0.70 3.55 -1.21
C ILE A 101 -0.50 3.56 0.30
N LYS A 102 -1.45 3.00 1.07
CA LYS A 102 -1.32 2.91 2.53
C LYS A 102 -0.12 2.08 2.98
N GLU A 103 0.15 0.97 2.29
CA GLU A 103 1.33 0.14 2.56
C GLU A 103 2.64 0.90 2.29
N GLN A 104 2.70 1.64 1.18
CA GLN A 104 3.86 2.48 0.86
C GLN A 104 4.07 3.61 1.87
N GLU A 105 2.99 4.26 2.33
CA GLU A 105 3.06 5.29 3.38
C GLU A 105 3.56 4.72 4.70
N ALA A 106 3.07 3.54 5.11
CA ALA A 106 3.52 2.87 6.32
C ALA A 106 5.02 2.49 6.25
N LEU A 107 5.47 1.99 5.09
CA LEU A 107 6.89 1.69 4.86
C LEU A 107 7.76 2.95 4.92
N LYS A 108 7.33 4.06 4.32
CA LYS A 108 8.06 5.34 4.40
C LYS A 108 8.21 5.83 5.83
N LEU A 109 7.13 5.79 6.60
CA LEU A 109 7.16 6.17 8.01
C LEU A 109 8.10 5.28 8.84
N ASP A 110 8.16 3.98 8.57
CA ASP A 110 9.08 3.06 9.27
C ASP A 110 10.55 3.37 8.93
N VAL A 111 10.84 3.69 7.66
CA VAL A 111 12.18 4.11 7.22
C VAL A 111 12.58 5.43 7.88
N GLU A 112 11.72 6.45 7.85
CA GLU A 112 11.98 7.74 8.48
C GLU A 112 12.24 7.60 9.99
N LYS A 113 11.45 6.74 10.65
CA LYS A 113 11.64 6.46 12.07
C LYS A 113 12.99 5.82 12.36
N LYS A 114 13.40 4.83 11.56
CA LYS A 114 14.71 4.18 11.69
C LYS A 114 15.86 5.14 11.43
N ASP A 115 15.74 6.00 10.43
CA ASP A 115 16.75 7.03 10.16
C ASP A 115 16.88 8.02 11.32
N PHE A 116 15.76 8.42 11.90
CA PHE A 116 15.77 9.28 13.09
C PHE A 116 16.41 8.59 14.31
N GLU A 117 16.05 7.33 14.56
CA GLU A 117 16.68 6.53 15.62
C GLU A 117 18.19 6.39 15.42
N ASN A 118 18.66 6.16 14.19
CA ASN A 118 20.07 6.10 13.84
C ASN A 118 20.77 7.44 14.08
N GLN A 119 20.15 8.57 13.69
CA GLN A 119 20.72 9.90 13.95
C GLN A 119 20.88 10.17 15.44
N ILE A 120 19.88 9.82 16.26
CA ILE A 120 19.96 9.94 17.71
C ILE A 120 21.10 9.08 18.27
N ALA A 121 21.24 7.84 17.79
CA ALA A 121 22.33 6.95 18.22
C ALA A 121 23.71 7.53 17.89
N ILE A 122 23.89 8.10 16.69
CA ILE A 122 25.13 8.76 16.28
C ILE A 122 25.44 9.96 17.17
N ILE A 123 24.45 10.83 17.41
CA ILE A 123 24.64 12.01 18.28
C ILE A 123 25.02 11.60 19.69
N LYS A 124 24.37 10.56 20.22
CA LYS A 124 24.68 10.02 21.56
C LYS A 124 26.09 9.46 21.62
N ALA A 125 26.52 8.68 20.64
CA ALA A 125 27.88 8.16 20.56
C ALA A 125 28.92 9.27 20.47
N GLN A 126 28.67 10.33 19.68
CA GLN A 126 29.54 11.50 19.60
C GLN A 126 29.62 12.24 20.93
N GLN A 127 28.53 12.39 21.66
CA GLN A 127 28.53 13.02 22.96
C GLN A 127 29.29 12.21 24.01
N GLU A 128 29.15 10.90 24.02
CA GLU A 128 29.90 9.99 24.89
C GLU A 128 31.40 10.08 24.60
N GLU A 129 31.80 10.09 23.33
CA GLU A 129 33.20 10.23 22.93
C GLU A 129 33.76 11.61 23.31
N ARG A 130 33.02 12.69 23.12
CA ARG A 130 33.44 14.03 23.60
C ARG A 130 33.64 14.07 25.12
N ASN A 131 32.74 13.44 25.88
CA ASN A 131 32.83 13.39 27.31
C ASN A 131 34.07 12.57 27.74
N ARG A 132 34.38 11.46 27.06
CA ARG A 132 35.57 10.65 27.28
C ARG A 132 36.84 11.45 27.03
N ILE A 133 36.93 12.09 25.86
CA ILE A 133 38.09 12.92 25.50
C ILE A 133 38.27 14.06 26.51
N SER A 134 37.18 14.69 26.94
CA SER A 134 37.25 15.78 27.94
C SER A 134 37.78 15.27 29.31
N ALA A 135 37.38 14.07 29.74
CA ALA A 135 37.87 13.46 30.96
C ALA A 135 39.36 13.11 30.85
N ASP A 136 39.77 12.46 29.74
CA ASP A 136 41.17 12.12 29.48
C ASP A 136 42.06 13.39 29.47
N MET A 137 41.62 14.45 28.79
CA MET A 137 42.34 15.74 28.78
C MET A 137 42.41 16.38 30.15
N HIS A 138 41.35 16.33 30.96
CA HIS A 138 41.38 16.84 32.33
C HIS A 138 42.37 16.12 33.20
N ASP A 139 42.46 14.77 33.11
CA ASP A 139 43.39 13.99 33.86
C ASP A 139 44.84 14.21 33.43
N ASP A 140 45.14 14.30 32.15
CA ASP A 140 46.45 14.63 31.60
C ASP A 140 46.92 16.03 32.00
N LEU A 141 46.04 17.05 31.88
CA LEU A 141 46.32 18.39 32.31
C LEU A 141 46.55 18.48 33.82
N GLY A 142 45.72 17.75 34.60
CA GLY A 142 45.85 17.69 36.04
C GLY A 142 47.19 17.09 36.48
N ALA A 143 47.62 16.02 35.84
CA ALA A 143 48.93 15.37 36.08
C ALA A 143 50.08 16.28 35.68
N GLY A 144 49.95 16.96 34.48
CA GLY A 144 50.95 17.91 34.02
C GLY A 144 51.11 19.12 34.95
N MET A 145 49.99 19.71 35.39
CA MET A 145 50.01 20.81 36.36
C MET A 145 50.61 20.44 37.70
N THR A 146 50.34 19.23 38.19
CA THR A 146 50.93 18.73 39.43
C THR A 146 52.43 18.56 39.27
N THR A 147 52.91 18.05 38.16
CA THR A 147 54.32 17.91 37.81
C THR A 147 55.03 19.27 37.75
N ILE A 148 54.45 20.23 37.07
CA ILE A 148 54.98 21.61 36.97
C ILE A 148 55.05 22.25 38.36
N ARG A 149 54.02 22.07 39.20
CA ARG A 149 54.00 22.58 40.56
C ARG A 149 55.12 21.96 41.40
N LEU A 150 55.32 20.67 41.31
CA LEU A 150 56.38 19.97 42.02
C LEU A 150 57.78 20.46 41.63
N TYR A 151 58.03 20.57 40.31
CA TYR A 151 59.32 21.13 39.82
C TYR A 151 59.51 22.59 40.23
N SER A 152 58.45 23.42 40.23
CA SER A 152 58.50 24.81 40.68
C SER A 152 58.84 24.92 42.18
N GLU A 153 58.27 24.05 43.04
CA GLU A 153 58.54 23.98 44.45
C GLU A 153 59.99 23.50 44.73
N LEU A 154 60.46 22.49 43.97
CA LEU A 154 61.86 22.01 44.05
C LEU A 154 62.88 23.10 43.62
N ALA A 155 62.56 23.84 42.53
CA ALA A 155 63.39 24.94 42.10
C ALA A 155 63.47 26.05 43.17
N LYS A 156 62.34 26.39 43.77
CA LYS A 156 62.23 27.38 44.82
C LYS A 156 62.97 26.98 46.10
N SER A 157 62.97 25.70 46.47
CA SER A 157 63.76 25.21 47.63
C SER A 157 65.26 25.29 47.39
N ARG A 158 65.72 24.90 46.17
CA ARG A 158 67.14 25.00 45.80
C ARG A 158 67.69 26.41 45.76
N ILE A 159 66.88 27.40 45.35
CA ILE A 159 67.27 28.83 45.36
C ILE A 159 67.36 29.34 46.80
N LYS A 160 66.57 28.83 47.72
CA LYS A 160 66.58 29.24 49.13
C LYS A 160 67.79 28.73 49.89
N ASP A 161 68.40 27.60 49.48
CA ASP A 161 69.57 26.97 50.10
C ASP A 161 70.89 27.45 49.47
N GLN A 162 70.92 28.26 48.40
CA GLN A 162 72.14 28.88 47.88
C GLN A 162 72.18 30.34 48.36
N PRO A 163 73.17 30.69 49.20
CA PRO A 163 73.38 32.07 49.53
C PRO A 163 73.79 32.83 48.28
N ILE A 164 72.99 33.88 47.93
CA ILE A 164 73.33 34.81 46.85
C ILE A 164 74.65 35.46 47.19
N PRO A 165 75.75 35.28 46.41
CA PRO A 165 77.00 36.04 46.67
C PRO A 165 76.63 37.51 46.50
N GLU A 166 76.79 38.22 47.61
CA GLU A 166 76.75 39.71 47.67
C GLU A 166 77.79 40.28 46.71
N ILE A 167 77.34 40.90 45.66
CA ILE A 167 78.23 41.61 44.75
C ILE A 167 78.61 42.93 45.49
N GLU A 168 79.75 42.87 46.18
CA GLU A 168 80.37 44.08 46.67
C GLU A 168 80.75 45.00 45.54
N LYS A 169 80.35 46.32 45.63
CA LYS A 169 80.70 47.38 44.75
C LYS A 169 82.08 47.92 45.02
#